data_08bf88667695bbb82033bb94f2b5154f
#
_entry.id   08bf88667695bbb82033bb94f2b5154f
#
_cell.length_a   1.000
_cell.length_b   1.000
_cell.length_c   1.000
_cell.angle_alpha   90.00
_cell.angle_beta   90.00
_cell.angle_gamma   90.00
#
_symmetry.space_group_name_H-M   'P 1'
#
loop_
_entity.id
_entity.type
_entity.pdbx_description
1 polymer ?
#
loop_
_entity_poly.entity_id
_entity_poly.type
_entity_poly.pdbx_seq_one_letter_code
_entity_poly.pdbx_strand_id
1 'polypeptide(L)'
;WILPIFVALFIIYVTKKKRILKEEWCSVLWYIVYGACLVFLIAFSFLCEVAPSWDWGQVLESASEYVLNGTLDAKEYYARYTNNQLCLICMVTLFQWIRFVLPDANFVDFQEISIVISCIFVWLSIGMIYLIAKKVWGRRRACIAGMLAAGCLPLYMYAQFLYTDTPGMLLLTIQLYLGICIYKSHRFYRKLWLGIILGIVAGITYHIKVIPFIVFLAIVIALFLQKERWYQKCI
;
A
#
# COMPACT_ATOMS: atom_id res chain seq x y z
N TRP A 1 -15.26 8.73 7.95
CA TRP A 1 -14.73 7.37 7.76
C TRP A 1 -15.83 6.28 7.83
N ILE A 2 -16.91 6.50 8.57
CA ILE A 2 -18.03 5.53 8.71
C ILE A 2 -18.87 5.43 7.43
N LEU A 3 -18.97 6.49 6.62
CA LEU A 3 -19.82 6.55 5.43
C LEU A 3 -19.59 5.38 4.45
N PRO A 4 -18.34 4.96 4.11
CA PRO A 4 -18.10 3.82 3.23
C PRO A 4 -18.68 2.51 3.78
N ILE A 5 -18.66 2.33 5.11
CA ILE A 5 -19.25 1.15 5.77
C ILE A 5 -20.77 1.14 5.59
N PHE A 6 -21.44 2.28 5.83
CA PHE A 6 -22.88 2.38 5.59
C PHE A 6 -23.26 2.12 4.13
N VAL A 7 -22.48 2.62 3.18
CA VAL A 7 -22.70 2.34 1.76
C VAL A 7 -22.53 0.85 1.46
N ALA A 8 -21.52 0.18 2.03
CA ALA A 8 -21.33 -1.26 1.90
C ALA A 8 -22.52 -2.05 2.46
N LEU A 9 -22.97 -1.69 3.68
CA LEU A 9 -24.14 -2.30 4.31
C LEU A 9 -25.42 -2.08 3.50
N PHE A 10 -25.62 -0.89 2.95
CA PHE A 10 -26.74 -0.57 2.07
C PHE A 10 -26.71 -1.46 0.80
N ILE A 11 -25.56 -1.63 0.16
CA ILE A 11 -25.40 -2.52 -1.00
C ILE A 11 -25.75 -3.96 -0.63
N ILE A 12 -25.27 -4.44 0.53
CA ILE A 12 -25.58 -5.79 1.03
C ILE A 12 -27.09 -5.94 1.28
N TYR A 13 -27.72 -4.97 1.93
CA TYR A 13 -29.15 -4.97 2.22
C TYR A 13 -30.00 -5.01 0.95
N VAL A 14 -29.72 -4.13 -0.01
CA VAL A 14 -30.42 -4.07 -1.29
C VAL A 14 -30.24 -5.37 -2.09
N THR A 15 -29.07 -5.96 -2.02
CA THR A 15 -28.76 -7.24 -2.68
C THR A 15 -29.55 -8.41 -2.08
N LYS A 16 -29.66 -8.47 -0.72
CA LYS A 16 -30.46 -9.50 -0.04
C LYS A 16 -31.95 -9.43 -0.36
N LYS A 17 -32.51 -8.23 -0.55
CA LYS A 17 -33.92 -8.03 -0.93
C LYS A 17 -34.24 -8.31 -2.41
N LYS A 18 -33.33 -8.97 -3.16
CA LYS A 18 -33.48 -9.22 -4.61
C LYS A 18 -33.72 -7.97 -5.46
N ARG A 19 -33.55 -6.77 -4.91
CA ARG A 19 -33.47 -5.52 -5.68
C ARG A 19 -32.07 -5.43 -6.26
N ILE A 20 -31.92 -5.81 -7.53
CA ILE A 20 -30.63 -5.90 -8.21
C ILE A 20 -30.14 -4.47 -8.48
N LEU A 21 -29.26 -3.94 -7.65
CA LEU A 21 -28.40 -2.84 -8.08
C LEU A 21 -27.56 -3.34 -9.25
N LYS A 22 -27.69 -2.70 -10.41
CA LYS A 22 -26.86 -3.03 -11.59
C LYS A 22 -25.38 -2.92 -11.18
N GLU A 23 -24.54 -3.81 -11.65
CA GLU A 23 -23.09 -3.81 -11.35
C GLU A 23 -22.41 -2.50 -11.70
N GLU A 24 -22.93 -1.81 -12.70
CA GLU A 24 -22.47 -0.49 -13.13
C GLU A 24 -22.59 0.55 -11.99
N TRP A 25 -23.75 0.62 -11.33
CA TRP A 25 -23.98 1.53 -10.22
C TRP A 25 -23.09 1.23 -8.99
N CYS A 26 -22.87 -0.05 -8.71
CA CYS A 26 -21.91 -0.43 -7.67
C CYS A 26 -20.49 0.11 -7.99
N SER A 27 -20.10 0.05 -9.26
CA SER A 27 -18.79 0.54 -9.70
C SER A 27 -18.70 2.07 -9.63
N VAL A 28 -19.73 2.79 -10.05
CA VAL A 28 -19.78 4.25 -9.96
C VAL A 28 -19.66 4.69 -8.50
N LEU A 29 -20.46 4.09 -7.60
CA LEU A 29 -20.40 4.37 -6.16
C LEU A 29 -18.99 4.08 -5.60
N TRP A 30 -18.38 2.97 -6.01
CA TRP A 30 -17.01 2.65 -5.60
C TRP A 30 -16.02 3.75 -6.01
N TYR A 31 -16.04 4.18 -7.27
CA TYR A 31 -15.09 5.19 -7.73
C TYR A 31 -15.30 6.55 -7.07
N ILE A 32 -16.55 6.93 -6.77
CA ILE A 32 -16.85 8.14 -6.00
C ILE A 32 -16.27 8.03 -4.58
N VAL A 33 -16.56 6.91 -3.88
CA VAL A 33 -16.05 6.66 -2.52
C VAL A 33 -14.52 6.61 -2.51
N TYR A 34 -13.91 5.95 -3.52
CA TYR A 34 -12.47 5.82 -3.63
C TYR A 34 -11.79 7.18 -3.86
N GLY A 35 -12.34 8.03 -4.74
CA GLY A 35 -11.84 9.40 -4.91
C GLY A 35 -11.99 10.25 -3.65
N ALA A 36 -13.17 10.22 -3.02
CA ALA A 36 -13.41 10.92 -1.76
C ALA A 36 -12.50 10.42 -0.61
N CYS A 37 -12.15 9.14 -0.62
CA CYS A 37 -11.26 8.54 0.37
C CYS A 37 -9.88 9.20 0.39
N LEU A 38 -9.29 9.53 -0.77
CA LEU A 38 -7.99 10.22 -0.83
C LEU A 38 -8.07 11.61 -0.18
N VAL A 39 -9.10 12.39 -0.53
CA VAL A 39 -9.30 13.72 0.04
C VAL A 39 -9.48 13.63 1.55
N PHE A 40 -10.26 12.65 2.01
CA PHE A 40 -10.49 12.44 3.44
C PHE A 40 -9.24 11.92 4.16
N LEU A 41 -8.44 11.04 3.56
CA LEU A 41 -7.15 10.60 4.11
C LEU A 41 -6.22 11.80 4.35
N ILE A 42 -6.05 12.66 3.36
CA ILE A 42 -5.20 13.85 3.46
C ILE A 42 -5.75 14.79 4.55
N ALA A 43 -7.04 15.15 4.49
CA ALA A 43 -7.65 16.04 5.46
C ALA A 43 -7.56 15.48 6.89
N PHE A 44 -7.84 14.19 7.09
CA PHE A 44 -7.74 13.53 8.38
C PHE A 44 -6.29 13.54 8.92
N SER A 45 -5.30 13.27 8.06
CA SER A 45 -3.91 13.22 8.48
C SER A 45 -3.38 14.59 8.93
N PHE A 46 -3.79 15.68 8.29
CA PHE A 46 -3.44 17.03 8.72
C PHE A 46 -4.23 17.49 9.96
N LEU A 47 -5.50 17.09 10.10
CA LEU A 47 -6.31 17.43 11.28
C LEU A 47 -5.90 16.67 12.54
N CYS A 48 -5.34 15.48 12.37
CA CYS A 48 -4.94 14.59 13.46
C CYS A 48 -3.40 14.38 13.47
N GLU A 49 -2.66 15.35 13.00
CA GLU A 49 -1.19 15.25 12.87
C GLU A 49 -0.55 14.86 14.20
N VAL A 50 0.36 13.90 14.13
CA VAL A 50 1.13 13.38 15.26
C VAL A 50 2.56 13.85 15.13
N ALA A 51 3.14 14.35 16.22
CA ALA A 51 4.55 14.74 16.23
C ALA A 51 5.46 13.54 15.90
N PRO A 52 6.54 13.76 15.11
CA PRO A 52 7.49 12.72 14.80
C PRO A 52 8.03 12.05 16.07
N SER A 53 7.95 10.72 16.11
CA SER A 53 8.36 9.95 17.28
C SER A 53 8.77 8.53 16.88
N TRP A 54 9.47 7.84 17.75
CA TRP A 54 9.88 6.45 17.57
C TRP A 54 10.76 6.29 16.30
N ASP A 55 10.76 5.12 15.70
CA ASP A 55 11.55 4.82 14.49
C ASP A 55 11.20 5.71 13.30
N TRP A 56 9.90 6.04 13.12
CA TRP A 56 9.48 6.95 12.06
C TRP A 56 10.06 8.36 12.25
N GLY A 57 9.96 8.92 13.46
CA GLY A 57 10.55 10.22 13.78
C GLY A 57 12.05 10.22 13.54
N GLN A 58 12.74 9.19 14.01
CA GLN A 58 14.18 9.06 13.82
C GLN A 58 14.61 9.04 12.35
N VAL A 59 13.84 8.35 11.48
CA VAL A 59 14.15 8.31 10.04
C VAL A 59 13.84 9.64 9.38
N LEU A 60 12.71 10.28 9.72
CA LEU A 60 12.32 11.58 9.20
C LEU A 60 13.34 12.68 9.56
N GLU A 61 13.71 12.75 10.83
CA GLU A 61 14.70 13.71 11.36
C GLU A 61 16.06 13.49 10.70
N SER A 62 16.58 12.26 10.70
CA SER A 62 17.86 11.93 10.08
C SER A 62 17.93 12.26 8.60
N ALA A 63 16.85 12.00 7.84
CA ALA A 63 16.77 12.34 6.42
C ALA A 63 16.77 13.86 6.22
N SER A 64 16.02 14.58 7.05
CA SER A 64 15.94 16.04 7.02
C SER A 64 17.28 16.70 7.37
N GLU A 65 17.93 16.26 8.45
CA GLU A 65 19.25 16.75 8.86
C GLU A 65 20.30 16.53 7.77
N TYR A 66 20.30 15.33 7.17
CA TYR A 66 21.25 15.05 6.09
C TYR A 66 21.05 15.98 4.89
N VAL A 67 19.81 16.27 4.52
CA VAL A 67 19.52 17.14 3.37
C VAL A 67 19.74 18.62 3.69
N LEU A 68 19.46 19.06 4.92
CA LEU A 68 19.60 20.45 5.34
C LEU A 68 21.06 20.80 5.71
N ASN A 69 21.73 19.93 6.46
CA ASN A 69 23.00 20.22 7.10
C ASN A 69 24.18 19.37 6.59
N GLY A 70 23.90 18.30 5.81
CA GLY A 70 24.92 17.37 5.31
C GLY A 70 25.46 16.41 6.38
N THR A 71 24.86 16.37 7.58
CA THR A 71 25.28 15.51 8.70
C THR A 71 24.30 14.37 8.92
N LEU A 72 24.82 13.24 9.39
CA LEU A 72 24.03 12.08 9.82
C LEU A 72 24.49 11.67 11.22
N ASP A 73 23.83 12.19 12.25
CA ASP A 73 24.23 11.95 13.63
C ASP A 73 23.78 10.60 14.18
N ALA A 74 22.73 10.02 13.61
CA ALA A 74 22.13 8.74 14.03
C ALA A 74 22.83 7.49 13.48
N LYS A 75 24.14 7.49 13.25
CA LYS A 75 24.89 6.36 12.66
C LYS A 75 24.74 5.06 13.46
N GLU A 76 24.80 5.16 14.79
CA GLU A 76 24.64 4.00 15.68
C GLU A 76 23.25 3.36 15.59
N TYR A 77 22.20 4.19 15.44
CA TYR A 77 20.84 3.70 15.22
C TYR A 77 20.76 2.84 13.97
N TYR A 78 21.28 3.30 12.84
CA TYR A 78 21.25 2.56 11.57
C TYR A 78 22.22 1.37 11.53
N ALA A 79 23.27 1.37 12.32
CA ALA A 79 24.11 0.18 12.51
C ALA A 79 23.35 -0.93 13.26
N ARG A 80 22.45 -0.56 14.18
CA ARG A 80 21.61 -1.50 14.93
C ARG A 80 20.36 -1.91 14.18
N TYR A 81 19.70 -0.97 13.49
CA TYR A 81 18.44 -1.16 12.78
C TYR A 81 18.64 -1.05 11.25
N THR A 82 19.36 -2.03 10.69
CA THR A 82 19.74 -2.05 9.28
C THR A 82 18.55 -2.10 8.31
N ASN A 83 17.39 -2.61 8.75
CA ASN A 83 16.14 -2.60 7.98
C ASN A 83 15.61 -1.18 7.68
N ASN A 84 16.02 -0.18 8.45
CA ASN A 84 15.60 1.22 8.26
C ASN A 84 16.51 1.98 7.27
N GLN A 85 17.64 1.42 6.87
CA GLN A 85 18.59 2.07 5.96
C GLN A 85 17.96 2.36 4.58
N LEU A 86 17.22 1.40 4.00
CA LEU A 86 16.57 1.64 2.71
C LEU A 86 15.48 2.72 2.83
N CYS A 87 14.75 2.73 3.93
CA CYS A 87 13.75 3.78 4.19
C CYS A 87 14.42 5.15 4.29
N LEU A 88 15.54 5.26 5.01
CA LEU A 88 16.34 6.48 5.09
C LEU A 88 16.80 6.94 3.70
N ILE A 89 17.40 6.06 2.89
CA ILE A 89 17.88 6.39 1.54
C ILE A 89 16.73 6.92 0.68
N CYS A 90 15.57 6.25 0.72
CA CYS A 90 14.39 6.69 -0.02
C CYS A 90 13.91 8.07 0.43
N MET A 91 13.88 8.33 1.74
CA MET A 91 13.48 9.64 2.27
C MET A 91 14.50 10.73 1.96
N VAL A 92 15.79 10.46 2.10
CA VAL A 92 16.85 11.41 1.69
C VAL A 92 16.71 11.78 0.21
N THR A 93 16.53 10.77 -0.66
CA THR A 93 16.34 11.00 -2.09
C THR A 93 15.10 11.85 -2.36
N LEU A 94 14.00 11.55 -1.68
CA LEU A 94 12.76 12.33 -1.78
C LEU A 94 12.98 13.79 -1.36
N PHE A 95 13.63 14.02 -0.20
CA PHE A 95 13.85 15.36 0.34
C PHE A 95 14.83 16.18 -0.51
N GLN A 96 15.84 15.53 -1.08
CA GLN A 96 16.71 16.15 -2.08
C GLN A 96 15.91 16.62 -3.31
N TRP A 97 14.97 15.80 -3.80
CA TRP A 97 14.05 16.17 -4.88
C TRP A 97 13.15 17.34 -4.50
N ILE A 98 12.58 17.32 -3.29
CA ILE A 98 11.76 18.43 -2.78
C ILE A 98 12.58 19.71 -2.75
N ARG A 99 13.80 19.67 -2.21
CA ARG A 99 14.68 20.84 -2.14
C ARG A 99 15.16 21.34 -3.49
N PHE A 100 15.28 20.44 -4.47
CA PHE A 100 15.55 20.85 -5.85
C PHE A 100 14.40 21.66 -6.45
N VAL A 101 13.15 21.34 -6.12
CA VAL A 101 11.95 22.05 -6.60
C VAL A 101 11.63 23.26 -5.73
N LEU A 102 11.83 23.13 -4.42
CA LEU A 102 11.58 24.16 -3.38
C LEU A 102 12.88 24.40 -2.60
N PRO A 103 13.76 25.30 -3.05
CA PRO A 103 15.09 25.51 -2.43
C PRO A 103 15.05 25.91 -0.96
N ASP A 104 13.99 26.59 -0.52
CA ASP A 104 13.79 27.06 0.86
C ASP A 104 13.04 26.04 1.73
N ALA A 105 12.79 24.82 1.23
CA ALA A 105 12.10 23.78 1.96
C ALA A 105 12.82 23.45 3.29
N ASN A 106 12.02 23.37 4.34
CA ASN A 106 12.46 23.11 5.72
C ASN A 106 11.90 21.78 6.24
N PHE A 107 12.12 21.48 7.53
CA PHE A 107 11.65 20.25 8.16
C PHE A 107 10.12 20.06 8.08
N VAL A 108 9.35 21.14 8.25
CA VAL A 108 7.88 21.08 8.21
C VAL A 108 7.42 20.68 6.82
N ASP A 109 7.98 21.28 5.76
CA ASP A 109 7.67 20.95 4.38
C ASP A 109 7.93 19.46 4.08
N PHE A 110 9.06 18.93 4.59
CA PHE A 110 9.40 17.50 4.42
C PHE A 110 8.40 16.60 5.13
N GLN A 111 7.97 16.96 6.35
CA GLN A 111 6.97 16.22 7.10
C GLN A 111 5.62 16.22 6.37
N GLU A 112 5.13 17.39 5.96
CA GLU A 112 3.84 17.53 5.27
C GLU A 112 3.80 16.73 3.95
N ILE A 113 4.86 16.81 3.13
CA ILE A 113 4.93 16.05 1.88
C ILE A 113 5.01 14.55 2.16
N SER A 114 5.73 14.15 3.21
CA SER A 114 5.78 12.75 3.64
C SER A 114 4.40 12.22 4.02
N ILE A 115 3.59 13.00 4.73
CA ILE A 115 2.20 12.66 5.05
C ILE A 115 1.38 12.46 3.78
N VAL A 116 1.47 13.37 2.81
CA VAL A 116 0.74 13.25 1.53
C VAL A 116 1.13 11.97 0.78
N ILE A 117 2.43 11.67 0.70
CA ILE A 117 2.92 10.45 0.03
C ILE A 117 2.43 9.19 0.76
N SER A 118 2.45 9.20 2.09
CA SER A 118 1.91 8.11 2.91
C SER A 118 0.41 7.89 2.65
N CYS A 119 -0.38 8.96 2.58
CA CYS A 119 -1.79 8.92 2.20
C CYS A 119 -1.99 8.26 0.82
N ILE A 120 -1.13 8.58 -0.15
CA ILE A 120 -1.18 7.97 -1.49
C ILE A 120 -0.89 6.47 -1.41
N PHE A 121 0.10 6.01 -0.63
CA PHE A 121 0.38 4.59 -0.47
C PHE A 121 -0.79 3.83 0.15
N VAL A 122 -1.41 4.39 1.20
CA VAL A 122 -2.60 3.81 1.82
C VAL A 122 -3.77 3.77 0.85
N TRP A 123 -4.02 4.86 0.15
CA TRP A 123 -5.08 4.94 -0.87
C TRP A 123 -4.90 3.92 -1.98
N LEU A 124 -3.69 3.78 -2.54
CA LEU A 124 -3.38 2.75 -3.53
C LEU A 124 -3.58 1.34 -2.98
N SER A 125 -3.24 1.09 -1.71
CA SER A 125 -3.46 -0.20 -1.05
C SER A 125 -4.95 -0.54 -0.97
N ILE A 126 -5.81 0.42 -0.65
CA ILE A 126 -7.27 0.27 -0.67
C ILE A 126 -7.76 -0.06 -2.08
N GLY A 127 -7.22 0.61 -3.10
CA GLY A 127 -7.50 0.30 -4.51
C GLY A 127 -7.08 -1.12 -4.89
N MET A 128 -5.93 -1.58 -4.41
CA MET A 128 -5.46 -2.95 -4.64
C MET A 128 -6.36 -3.99 -3.99
N ILE A 129 -6.91 -3.75 -2.79
CA ILE A 129 -7.90 -4.63 -2.14
C ILE A 129 -9.13 -4.80 -3.03
N TYR A 130 -9.65 -3.71 -3.61
CA TYR A 130 -10.74 -3.78 -4.59
C TYR A 130 -10.35 -4.62 -5.81
N LEU A 131 -9.15 -4.44 -6.39
CA LEU A 131 -8.70 -5.19 -7.55
C LEU A 131 -8.54 -6.68 -7.25
N ILE A 132 -8.01 -7.04 -6.09
CA ILE A 132 -7.91 -8.42 -5.60
C ILE A 132 -9.30 -9.04 -5.49
N ALA A 133 -10.21 -8.38 -4.78
CA ALA A 133 -11.58 -8.84 -4.59
C ALA A 133 -12.31 -8.98 -5.94
N LYS A 134 -12.12 -8.05 -6.88
CA LYS A 134 -12.68 -8.11 -8.23
C LYS A 134 -12.20 -9.33 -9.00
N LYS A 135 -10.91 -9.66 -8.84
CA LYS A 135 -10.30 -10.81 -9.52
C LYS A 135 -10.78 -12.15 -8.94
N VAL A 136 -11.09 -12.18 -7.63
CA VAL A 136 -11.51 -13.43 -6.94
C VAL A 136 -13.02 -13.61 -6.98
N TRP A 137 -13.80 -12.58 -6.65
CA TRP A 137 -15.23 -12.69 -6.35
C TRP A 137 -16.14 -11.91 -7.30
N GLY A 138 -15.57 -11.20 -8.27
CA GLY A 138 -16.31 -10.38 -9.22
C GLY A 138 -16.62 -8.97 -8.71
N ARG A 139 -17.17 -8.15 -9.60
CA ARG A 139 -17.25 -6.69 -9.45
C ARG A 139 -18.06 -6.23 -8.23
N ARG A 140 -19.26 -6.80 -8.02
CA ARG A 140 -20.16 -6.39 -6.92
C ARG A 140 -19.52 -6.63 -5.53
N ARG A 141 -18.94 -7.82 -5.31
CA ARG A 141 -18.28 -8.15 -4.05
C ARG A 141 -17.01 -7.33 -3.84
N ALA A 142 -16.33 -6.98 -4.94
CA ALA A 142 -15.18 -6.08 -4.90
C ALA A 142 -15.55 -4.68 -4.42
N CYS A 143 -16.68 -4.13 -4.87
CA CYS A 143 -17.15 -2.83 -4.37
C CYS A 143 -17.38 -2.87 -2.86
N ILE A 144 -18.02 -3.93 -2.34
CA ILE A 144 -18.22 -4.08 -0.90
C ILE A 144 -16.89 -4.17 -0.16
N ALA A 145 -15.96 -5.02 -0.63
CA ALA A 145 -14.65 -5.18 -0.01
C ALA A 145 -13.84 -3.88 -0.01
N GLY A 146 -13.84 -3.14 -1.14
CA GLY A 146 -13.18 -1.85 -1.25
C GLY A 146 -13.79 -0.80 -0.33
N MET A 147 -15.12 -0.73 -0.22
CA MET A 147 -15.80 0.20 0.69
C MET A 147 -15.52 -0.12 2.17
N LEU A 148 -15.48 -1.40 2.53
CA LEU A 148 -15.09 -1.82 3.88
C LEU A 148 -13.64 -1.44 4.18
N ALA A 149 -12.73 -1.63 3.22
CA ALA A 149 -11.35 -1.19 3.36
C ALA A 149 -11.23 0.35 3.46
N ALA A 150 -11.99 1.09 2.64
CA ALA A 150 -12.05 2.55 2.72
C ALA A 150 -12.67 3.07 4.03
N GLY A 151 -13.46 2.27 4.73
CA GLY A 151 -14.00 2.60 6.06
C GLY A 151 -13.15 2.08 7.23
N CYS A 152 -11.98 1.49 6.97
CA CYS A 152 -11.12 0.92 7.99
C CYS A 152 -10.29 2.02 8.69
N LEU A 153 -10.70 2.44 9.89
CA LEU A 153 -10.06 3.53 10.64
C LEU A 153 -8.54 3.33 10.86
N PRO A 154 -8.03 2.13 11.19
CA PRO A 154 -6.60 1.91 11.32
C PRO A 154 -5.78 2.35 10.09
N LEU A 155 -6.30 2.24 8.87
CA LEU A 155 -5.60 2.68 7.67
C LEU A 155 -5.39 4.20 7.66
N TYR A 156 -6.34 4.97 8.18
CA TYR A 156 -6.23 6.43 8.32
C TYR A 156 -5.21 6.84 9.37
N MET A 157 -5.14 6.08 10.46
CA MET A 157 -4.14 6.31 11.50
C MET A 157 -2.72 6.05 10.98
N TYR A 158 -2.52 5.02 10.17
CA TYR A 158 -1.23 4.72 9.54
C TYR A 158 -0.86 5.69 8.41
N ALA A 159 -1.82 6.36 7.79
CA ALA A 159 -1.57 7.31 6.70
C ALA A 159 -0.73 8.53 7.13
N GLN A 160 -0.61 8.80 8.43
CA GLN A 160 0.22 9.90 8.95
C GLN A 160 1.73 9.58 8.92
N PHE A 161 2.10 8.31 8.75
CA PHE A 161 3.47 7.86 8.92
C PHE A 161 4.07 7.36 7.60
N LEU A 162 4.92 8.15 6.95
CA LEU A 162 5.74 7.65 5.86
C LEU A 162 6.90 6.84 6.43
N TYR A 163 6.62 5.58 6.71
CA TYR A 163 7.58 4.64 7.27
C TYR A 163 7.40 3.27 6.58
N THR A 164 8.19 2.29 6.93
CA THR A 164 8.22 0.97 6.28
C THR A 164 6.86 0.28 6.16
N ASP A 165 5.90 0.61 7.04
CA ASP A 165 4.56 0.02 7.07
C ASP A 165 3.69 0.42 5.87
N THR A 166 3.65 1.71 5.53
CA THR A 166 2.76 2.21 4.47
C THR A 166 3.18 1.74 3.07
N PRO A 167 4.44 1.87 2.62
CA PRO A 167 4.87 1.24 1.38
C PRO A 167 4.83 -0.30 1.46
N GLY A 168 5.14 -0.90 2.62
CA GLY A 168 5.06 -2.34 2.84
C GLY A 168 3.65 -2.89 2.63
N MET A 169 2.60 -2.18 3.07
CA MET A 169 1.20 -2.53 2.85
C MET A 169 0.84 -2.53 1.36
N LEU A 170 1.27 -1.52 0.62
CA LEU A 170 1.06 -1.45 -0.83
C LEU A 170 1.76 -2.62 -1.55
N LEU A 171 3.03 -2.85 -1.23
CA LEU A 171 3.81 -3.94 -1.83
C LEU A 171 3.22 -5.32 -1.51
N LEU A 172 2.71 -5.53 -0.29
CA LEU A 172 2.01 -6.74 0.13
C LEU A 172 0.76 -6.97 -0.73
N THR A 173 -0.06 -5.95 -0.91
CA THR A 173 -1.28 -6.06 -1.72
C THR A 173 -0.97 -6.28 -3.20
N ILE A 174 0.10 -5.67 -3.73
CA ILE A 174 0.59 -5.94 -5.09
C ILE A 174 1.05 -7.40 -5.24
N GLN A 175 1.81 -7.94 -4.27
CA GLN A 175 2.23 -9.36 -4.29
C GLN A 175 1.03 -10.30 -4.34
N LEU A 176 0.02 -10.09 -3.48
CA LEU A 176 -1.22 -10.88 -3.48
C LEU A 176 -1.92 -10.81 -4.83
N TYR A 177 -2.05 -9.64 -5.42
CA TYR A 177 -2.67 -9.46 -6.73
C TYR A 177 -1.91 -10.21 -7.83
N LEU A 178 -0.59 -10.08 -7.85
CA LEU A 178 0.27 -10.78 -8.82
C LEU A 178 0.17 -12.30 -8.65
N GLY A 179 0.23 -12.80 -7.42
CA GLY A 179 0.06 -14.23 -7.11
C GLY A 179 -1.27 -14.78 -7.63
N ILE A 180 -2.38 -14.06 -7.41
CA ILE A 180 -3.70 -14.45 -7.95
C ILE A 180 -3.71 -14.40 -9.50
N CYS A 181 -3.02 -13.44 -10.10
CA CYS A 181 -2.92 -13.35 -11.55
C CYS A 181 -2.11 -14.51 -12.15
N ILE A 182 -1.03 -14.92 -11.50
CA ILE A 182 -0.23 -16.10 -11.88
C ILE A 182 -1.09 -17.36 -11.74
N TYR A 183 -1.74 -17.53 -10.57
CA TYR A 183 -2.59 -18.69 -10.29
C TYR A 183 -3.70 -18.88 -11.33
N LYS A 184 -4.33 -17.79 -11.77
CA LYS A 184 -5.42 -17.81 -12.77
C LYS A 184 -4.94 -17.80 -14.23
N SER A 185 -3.66 -17.65 -14.48
CA SER A 185 -3.12 -17.60 -15.84
C SER A 185 -2.91 -19.02 -16.39
N HIS A 186 -3.29 -19.24 -17.67
CA HIS A 186 -3.00 -20.50 -18.41
C HIS A 186 -1.86 -20.33 -19.43
N ARG A 187 -1.39 -19.10 -19.66
CA ARG A 187 -0.35 -18.81 -20.66
C ARG A 187 1.01 -18.76 -19.99
N PHE A 188 1.95 -19.60 -20.45
CA PHE A 188 3.30 -19.71 -19.91
C PHE A 188 4.04 -18.37 -19.84
N TYR A 189 4.18 -17.67 -20.96
CA TYR A 189 4.89 -16.37 -20.99
C TYR A 189 4.30 -15.34 -20.03
N ARG A 190 2.97 -15.36 -19.84
CA ARG A 190 2.32 -14.48 -18.88
C ARG A 190 2.65 -14.87 -17.44
N LYS A 191 2.69 -16.17 -17.11
CA LYS A 191 3.13 -16.65 -15.79
C LYS A 191 4.57 -16.23 -15.52
N LEU A 192 5.45 -16.40 -16.52
CA LEU A 192 6.88 -16.04 -16.43
C LEU A 192 7.06 -14.54 -16.12
N TRP A 193 6.47 -13.66 -16.93
CA TRP A 193 6.58 -12.21 -16.70
C TRP A 193 6.01 -11.77 -15.36
N LEU A 194 4.83 -12.27 -14.98
CA LEU A 194 4.25 -11.98 -13.68
C LEU A 194 5.10 -12.53 -12.52
N GLY A 195 5.75 -13.68 -12.72
CA GLY A 195 6.68 -14.26 -11.76
C GLY A 195 7.93 -13.40 -11.55
N ILE A 196 8.51 -12.88 -12.65
CA ILE A 196 9.65 -11.96 -12.60
C ILE A 196 9.26 -10.69 -11.83
N ILE A 197 8.12 -10.08 -12.16
CA ILE A 197 7.63 -8.88 -11.47
C ILE A 197 7.38 -9.18 -9.99
N LEU A 198 6.77 -10.32 -9.67
CA LEU A 198 6.54 -10.75 -8.29
C LEU A 198 7.86 -10.90 -7.52
N GLY A 199 8.88 -11.49 -8.15
CA GLY A 199 10.22 -11.62 -7.55
C GLY A 199 10.88 -10.28 -7.26
N ILE A 200 10.81 -9.32 -8.21
CA ILE A 200 11.32 -7.96 -8.01
C ILE A 200 10.59 -7.26 -6.86
N VAL A 201 9.25 -7.31 -6.85
CA VAL A 201 8.43 -6.71 -5.78
C VAL A 201 8.75 -7.36 -4.44
N ALA A 202 8.93 -8.68 -4.38
CA ALA A 202 9.29 -9.40 -3.16
C ALA A 202 10.69 -9.00 -2.65
N GLY A 203 11.67 -8.83 -3.54
CA GLY A 203 13.01 -8.34 -3.20
C GLY A 203 12.97 -6.94 -2.59
N ILE A 204 12.25 -6.00 -3.21
CA ILE A 204 12.06 -4.64 -2.67
C ILE A 204 11.37 -4.72 -1.30
N THR A 205 10.32 -5.54 -1.19
CA THR A 205 9.57 -5.70 0.05
C THR A 205 10.45 -6.23 1.18
N TYR A 206 11.31 -7.20 0.91
CA TYR A 206 12.25 -7.75 1.89
C TYR A 206 13.16 -6.67 2.51
N HIS A 207 13.67 -5.76 1.68
CA HIS A 207 14.54 -4.68 2.13
C HIS A 207 13.80 -3.55 2.86
N ILE A 208 12.51 -3.35 2.57
CA ILE A 208 11.70 -2.35 3.29
C ILE A 208 11.18 -2.94 4.61
N LYS A 209 10.61 -4.15 4.57
CA LYS A 209 10.06 -4.84 5.73
C LYS A 209 9.97 -6.34 5.49
N VAL A 210 10.53 -7.13 6.38
CA VAL A 210 10.58 -8.59 6.24
C VAL A 210 9.18 -9.24 6.34
N ILE A 211 8.29 -8.69 7.19
CA ILE A 211 6.97 -9.29 7.46
C ILE A 211 6.14 -9.47 6.17
N PRO A 212 5.96 -8.49 5.28
CA PRO A 212 5.23 -8.67 4.04
C PRO A 212 5.88 -9.68 3.07
N PHE A 213 7.18 -10.01 3.22
CA PHE A 213 7.85 -11.03 2.42
C PHE A 213 7.29 -12.44 2.69
N ILE A 214 6.72 -12.69 3.87
CA ILE A 214 6.04 -13.95 4.21
C ILE A 214 4.91 -14.24 3.21
N VAL A 215 4.24 -13.19 2.70
CA VAL A 215 3.19 -13.33 1.68
C VAL A 215 3.74 -13.89 0.38
N PHE A 216 4.94 -13.48 -0.04
CA PHE A 216 5.62 -14.07 -1.19
C PHE A 216 5.85 -15.57 -1.00
N LEU A 217 6.36 -15.99 0.16
CA LEU A 217 6.56 -17.40 0.47
C LEU A 217 5.24 -18.17 0.44
N ALA A 218 4.18 -17.62 1.01
CA ALA A 218 2.85 -18.23 0.97
C ALA A 218 2.31 -18.38 -0.47
N ILE A 219 2.54 -17.39 -1.34
CA ILE A 219 2.18 -17.46 -2.76
C ILE A 219 2.96 -18.57 -3.46
N VAL A 220 4.28 -18.66 -3.24
CA VAL A 220 5.13 -19.70 -3.81
C VAL A 220 4.62 -21.09 -3.40
N ILE A 221 4.36 -21.31 -2.11
CA ILE A 221 3.82 -22.57 -1.59
C ILE A 221 2.47 -22.87 -2.25
N ALA A 222 1.55 -21.91 -2.33
CA ALA A 222 0.24 -22.09 -2.95
C ALA A 222 0.33 -22.47 -4.44
N LEU A 223 1.27 -21.89 -5.16
CA LEU A 223 1.54 -22.22 -6.57
C LEU A 223 2.10 -23.64 -6.72
N PHE A 224 2.97 -24.09 -5.80
CA PHE A 224 3.50 -25.45 -5.78
C PHE A 224 2.42 -26.50 -5.44
N LEU A 225 1.48 -26.16 -4.57
CA LEU A 225 0.38 -27.07 -4.19
C LEU A 225 -0.72 -27.16 -5.25
N GLN A 226 -0.70 -26.32 -6.26
CA GLN A 226 -1.67 -26.38 -7.36
C GLN A 226 -1.54 -27.71 -8.12
N LYS A 227 -2.68 -28.43 -8.34
CA LYS A 227 -2.75 -29.72 -9.03
C LYS A 227 -2.48 -29.63 -10.55
N GLU A 228 -1.45 -28.92 -10.97
CA GLU A 228 -0.96 -28.98 -12.35
C GLU A 228 0.14 -30.01 -12.47
N ARG A 229 0.33 -30.60 -13.68
CA ARG A 229 1.41 -31.56 -13.91
C ARG A 229 2.76 -30.92 -13.61
N TRP A 230 3.63 -31.64 -12.93
CA TRP A 230 4.90 -31.15 -12.37
C TRP A 230 5.77 -30.39 -13.39
N TYR A 231 5.84 -30.90 -14.63
CA TYR A 231 6.57 -30.25 -15.71
C TYR A 231 5.96 -28.91 -16.18
N GLN A 232 4.66 -28.66 -15.91
CA GLN A 232 4.01 -27.36 -16.17
C GLN A 232 4.26 -26.35 -15.06
N LYS A 233 4.82 -26.78 -13.92
CA LYS A 233 5.17 -25.92 -12.78
C LYS A 233 6.61 -25.44 -12.84
N CYS A 234 7.51 -26.23 -13.46
CA CYS A 234 8.93 -25.94 -13.57
C CYS A 234 9.30 -25.19 -14.85
N ILE A 235 8.37 -25.07 -15.78
CA ILE A 235 8.49 -24.29 -17.01
C ILE A 235 7.67 -23.01 -16.83
#